data_02b46ffc503cc2649937168dddb7b11c
#
_entry.id   02b46ffc503cc2649937168dddb7b11c
#
_cell.length_a   1.000
_cell.length_b   1.000
_cell.length_c   1.000
_cell.angle_alpha   90.00
_cell.angle_beta   90.00
_cell.angle_gamma   90.00
#
_symmetry.space_group_name_H-M   'P 1'
#
loop_
_entity.id
_entity.type
_entity.pdbx_description
1 polymer ?
#
loop_
_entity_poly.entity_id
_entity_poly.type
_entity_poly.pdbx_seq_one_letter_code
_entity_poly.pdbx_strand_id
1 'polypeptide(L)'
;MPGLSGLIVAAALLCAGFSAALALVRAQPDDFSRVRAFLSAGCELADQPCWAGIMPGRTRLDDALALLEQHSWIEGLTLSEGAGSSSARWQWSAAAPAFARGPGAEQAELWSVGGVVSYIALPTSLPYGVLEQAIGPPPRGQFEVVGSATGPSGARSAYFLAAYQQSRMIVETRFTCPSAA
;
A
#
# COMPACT_ATOMS: atom_id res chain seq x y z
N MET A 1 -49.60 -20.02 -25.50
CA MET A 1 -48.54 -20.69 -24.70
C MET A 1 -47.19 -20.27 -25.34
N PRO A 2 -46.33 -19.56 -24.68
CA PRO A 2 -44.99 -19.33 -25.20
C PRO A 2 -44.33 -20.70 -25.32
N GLY A 3 -43.98 -21.07 -26.55
CA GLY A 3 -43.47 -22.39 -26.84
C GLY A 3 -42.11 -22.59 -26.11
N LEU A 4 -41.77 -23.82 -25.80
CA LEU A 4 -40.53 -24.27 -25.20
C LEU A 4 -39.28 -23.59 -25.81
N SER A 5 -39.33 -23.28 -27.10
CA SER A 5 -38.31 -22.55 -27.85
C SER A 5 -38.06 -21.15 -27.33
N GLY A 6 -39.10 -20.41 -26.91
CA GLY A 6 -38.91 -19.05 -26.33
C GLY A 6 -38.19 -19.07 -24.99
N LEU A 7 -38.46 -20.10 -24.22
CA LEU A 7 -37.84 -20.28 -22.86
C LEU A 7 -36.35 -20.65 -23.00
N ILE A 8 -35.98 -21.47 -23.98
CA ILE A 8 -34.59 -21.83 -24.29
C ILE A 8 -33.80 -20.62 -24.76
N VAL A 9 -34.38 -19.81 -25.64
CA VAL A 9 -33.71 -18.59 -26.12
C VAL A 9 -33.48 -17.58 -24.99
N ALA A 10 -34.49 -17.38 -24.13
CA ALA A 10 -34.34 -16.48 -22.96
C ALA A 10 -33.25 -16.98 -21.99
N ALA A 11 -33.21 -18.27 -21.70
CA ALA A 11 -32.18 -18.85 -20.84
C ALA A 11 -30.77 -18.70 -21.45
N ALA A 12 -30.62 -18.93 -22.75
CA ALA A 12 -29.35 -18.78 -23.44
C ALA A 12 -28.83 -17.31 -23.41
N LEU A 13 -29.74 -16.33 -23.61
CA LEU A 13 -29.39 -14.91 -23.53
C LEU A 13 -28.98 -14.51 -22.09
N LEU A 14 -29.65 -15.00 -21.07
CA LEU A 14 -29.28 -14.78 -19.67
C LEU A 14 -27.89 -15.37 -19.34
N CYS A 15 -27.62 -16.60 -19.77
CA CYS A 15 -26.30 -17.23 -19.61
C CYS A 15 -25.19 -16.47 -20.33
N ALA A 16 -25.46 -16.04 -21.56
CA ALA A 16 -24.50 -15.24 -22.33
C ALA A 16 -24.22 -13.87 -21.68
N GLY A 17 -25.27 -13.18 -21.21
CA GLY A 17 -25.14 -11.92 -20.47
C GLY A 17 -24.36 -12.07 -19.18
N PHE A 18 -24.63 -13.10 -18.40
CA PHE A 18 -23.90 -13.40 -17.16
C PHE A 18 -22.42 -13.74 -17.43
N SER A 19 -22.17 -14.55 -18.46
CA SER A 19 -20.79 -14.89 -18.86
C SER A 19 -20.00 -13.66 -19.33
N ALA A 20 -20.64 -12.77 -20.08
CA ALA A 20 -20.02 -11.51 -20.51
C ALA A 20 -19.73 -10.59 -19.32
N ALA A 21 -20.64 -10.46 -18.35
CA ALA A 21 -20.44 -9.70 -17.15
C ALA A 21 -19.26 -10.25 -16.30
N LEU A 22 -19.17 -11.57 -16.13
CA LEU A 22 -18.04 -12.22 -15.46
C LEU A 22 -16.72 -11.99 -16.19
N ALA A 23 -16.73 -12.04 -17.52
CA ALA A 23 -15.54 -11.76 -18.33
C ALA A 23 -15.06 -10.31 -18.16
N LEU A 24 -15.98 -9.35 -18.11
CA LEU A 24 -15.68 -7.95 -17.85
C LEU A 24 -15.10 -7.73 -16.45
N VAL A 25 -15.65 -8.36 -15.44
CA VAL A 25 -15.12 -8.28 -14.06
C VAL A 25 -13.72 -8.89 -13.97
N ARG A 26 -13.49 -10.02 -14.65
CA ARG A 26 -12.16 -10.65 -14.69
C ARG A 26 -11.14 -9.91 -15.54
N ALA A 27 -11.59 -9.14 -16.51
CA ALA A 27 -10.72 -8.31 -17.34
C ALA A 27 -10.34 -6.97 -16.69
N GLN A 28 -10.97 -6.62 -15.57
CA GLN A 28 -10.51 -5.47 -14.79
C GLN A 28 -9.09 -5.73 -14.28
N PRO A 29 -8.17 -4.76 -14.43
CA PRO A 29 -6.82 -4.93 -13.93
C PRO A 29 -6.91 -5.24 -12.43
N ASP A 30 -6.31 -6.37 -12.08
CA ASP A 30 -6.26 -6.86 -10.71
C ASP A 30 -5.47 -5.84 -9.86
N ASP A 31 -6.18 -5.07 -9.03
CA ASP A 31 -5.56 -4.09 -8.14
C ASP A 31 -4.52 -4.74 -7.20
N PHE A 32 -4.70 -6.03 -6.92
CA PHE A 32 -3.76 -6.79 -6.10
C PHE A 32 -2.42 -7.01 -6.78
N SER A 33 -2.39 -7.21 -8.11
CA SER A 33 -1.14 -7.34 -8.86
C SER A 33 -0.34 -6.05 -8.83
N ARG A 34 -1.01 -4.90 -8.90
CA ARG A 34 -0.39 -3.58 -8.80
C ARG A 34 0.15 -3.31 -7.39
N VAL A 35 -0.59 -3.71 -6.35
CA VAL A 35 -0.13 -3.58 -4.96
C VAL A 35 1.09 -4.46 -4.73
N ARG A 36 1.09 -5.73 -5.19
CA ARG A 36 2.26 -6.60 -5.11
C ARG A 36 3.45 -6.02 -5.85
N ALA A 37 3.26 -5.54 -7.09
CA ALA A 37 4.32 -4.92 -7.87
C ALA A 37 4.90 -3.68 -7.16
N PHE A 38 4.06 -2.88 -6.51
CA PHE A 38 4.51 -1.74 -5.71
C PHE A 38 5.34 -2.18 -4.50
N LEU A 39 4.87 -3.17 -3.75
CA LEU A 39 5.56 -3.66 -2.55
C LEU A 39 6.87 -4.40 -2.87
N SER A 40 6.97 -5.05 -4.05
CA SER A 40 8.15 -5.78 -4.51
C SER A 40 9.02 -5.00 -5.47
N ALA A 41 8.74 -3.72 -5.71
CA ALA A 41 9.46 -2.91 -6.69
C ALA A 41 10.99 -3.01 -6.49
N GLY A 42 11.71 -3.43 -7.53
CA GLY A 42 13.16 -3.58 -7.50
C GLY A 42 13.71 -4.70 -6.61
N CYS A 43 12.84 -5.61 -6.13
CA CYS A 43 13.19 -6.60 -5.10
C CYS A 43 12.79 -8.04 -5.45
N GLU A 44 12.60 -8.36 -6.70
CA GLU A 44 12.03 -9.63 -7.19
C GLU A 44 12.79 -10.89 -6.74
N LEU A 45 14.05 -10.75 -6.32
CA LEU A 45 14.91 -11.86 -5.91
C LEU A 45 15.34 -11.78 -4.43
N ALA A 46 14.74 -10.89 -3.63
CA ALA A 46 15.18 -10.68 -2.27
C ALA A 46 14.40 -11.56 -1.27
N ASP A 47 15.10 -12.45 -0.56
CA ASP A 47 14.57 -13.21 0.58
C ASP A 47 14.29 -12.33 1.83
N GLN A 48 14.53 -11.03 1.74
CA GLN A 48 14.43 -10.09 2.85
C GLN A 48 13.56 -8.89 2.44
N PRO A 49 12.98 -8.17 3.44
CA PRO A 49 12.21 -6.98 3.16
C PRO A 49 13.05 -5.98 2.37
N CYS A 50 12.52 -5.58 1.24
CA CYS A 50 13.18 -4.72 0.28
C CYS A 50 12.13 -3.88 -0.43
N TRP A 51 12.47 -2.64 -0.76
CA TRP A 51 11.67 -1.78 -1.61
C TRP A 51 12.58 -0.90 -2.46
N ALA A 52 12.30 -0.77 -3.75
CA ALA A 52 13.14 -0.05 -4.73
C ALA A 52 14.63 -0.48 -4.71
N GLY A 53 14.90 -1.76 -4.43
CA GLY A 53 16.26 -2.27 -4.28
C GLY A 53 16.91 -1.96 -2.93
N ILE A 54 16.22 -1.24 -2.03
CA ILE A 54 16.72 -0.85 -0.72
C ILE A 54 16.31 -1.88 0.33
N MET A 55 17.30 -2.44 1.03
CA MET A 55 17.11 -3.42 2.10
C MET A 55 17.42 -2.80 3.47
N PRO A 56 16.42 -2.56 4.32
CA PRO A 56 16.67 -2.10 5.70
C PRO A 56 17.61 -3.02 6.46
N GLY A 57 18.55 -2.43 7.19
CA GLY A 57 19.61 -3.12 7.91
C GLY A 57 20.83 -3.52 7.07
N ARG A 58 20.82 -3.24 5.74
CA ARG A 58 21.94 -3.61 4.83
C ARG A 58 22.36 -2.48 3.92
N THR A 59 21.42 -1.81 3.26
CA THR A 59 21.71 -0.76 2.29
C THR A 59 22.27 0.46 2.99
N ARG A 60 23.39 1.00 2.49
CA ARG A 60 23.93 2.26 2.96
C ARG A 60 23.05 3.42 2.50
N LEU A 61 23.07 4.52 3.25
CA LEU A 61 22.26 5.70 2.92
C LEU A 61 22.60 6.25 1.53
N ASP A 62 23.88 6.38 1.20
CA ASP A 62 24.32 6.94 -0.09
C ASP A 62 23.82 6.09 -1.27
N ASP A 63 23.90 4.76 -1.14
CA ASP A 63 23.40 3.82 -2.15
C ASP A 63 21.88 3.90 -2.27
N ALA A 64 21.19 4.05 -1.14
CA ALA A 64 19.74 4.20 -1.11
C ALA A 64 19.29 5.50 -1.79
N LEU A 65 19.97 6.62 -1.55
CA LEU A 65 19.67 7.90 -2.20
C LEU A 65 19.86 7.79 -3.71
N ALA A 66 20.94 7.17 -4.17
CA ALA A 66 21.18 6.95 -5.60
C ALA A 66 20.10 6.09 -6.26
N LEU A 67 19.59 5.05 -5.56
CA LEU A 67 18.48 4.22 -6.05
C LEU A 67 17.17 5.02 -6.10
N LEU A 68 16.89 5.84 -5.09
CA LEU A 68 15.69 6.68 -5.04
C LEU A 68 15.70 7.73 -6.16
N GLU A 69 16.83 8.40 -6.41
CA GLU A 69 16.97 9.41 -7.48
C GLU A 69 16.73 8.82 -8.88
N GLN A 70 17.09 7.55 -9.09
CA GLN A 70 16.89 6.88 -10.37
C GLN A 70 15.50 6.29 -10.53
N HIS A 71 14.69 6.22 -9.45
CA HIS A 71 13.40 5.56 -9.48
C HIS A 71 12.32 6.47 -10.08
N SER A 72 11.66 6.04 -11.15
CA SER A 72 10.68 6.82 -11.91
C SER A 72 9.46 7.30 -11.12
N TRP A 73 9.18 6.68 -9.96
CA TRP A 73 8.05 7.04 -9.09
C TRP A 73 8.38 8.15 -8.10
N ILE A 74 9.63 8.61 -8.05
CA ILE A 74 10.11 9.52 -7.02
C ILE A 74 10.44 10.88 -7.63
N GLU A 75 10.05 11.94 -6.92
CA GLU A 75 10.42 13.31 -7.19
C GLU A 75 10.60 14.09 -5.89
N GLY A 76 11.31 15.21 -5.95
CA GLY A 76 11.46 16.11 -4.82
C GLY A 76 12.17 15.48 -3.60
N LEU A 77 13.20 14.66 -3.84
CA LEU A 77 13.98 14.03 -2.78
C LEU A 77 14.70 15.09 -1.94
N THR A 78 14.52 15.06 -0.63
CA THR A 78 15.15 15.94 0.34
C THR A 78 15.80 15.14 1.45
N LEU A 79 17.05 15.49 1.79
CA LEU A 79 17.81 14.86 2.88
C LEU A 79 17.83 15.79 4.09
N SER A 80 17.60 15.24 5.27
CA SER A 80 17.78 15.88 6.56
C SER A 80 18.79 15.09 7.38
N GLU A 81 19.86 15.74 7.79
CA GLU A 81 20.95 15.13 8.56
C GLU A 81 20.84 15.52 10.04
N GLY A 82 21.06 14.57 10.93
CA GLY A 82 21.10 14.73 12.38
C GLY A 82 22.29 14.01 12.98
N ALA A 83 22.52 14.23 14.28
CA ALA A 83 23.61 13.59 15.01
C ALA A 83 23.40 12.06 15.10
N GLY A 84 24.04 11.32 14.20
CA GLY A 84 23.98 9.85 14.15
C GLY A 84 22.78 9.23 13.46
N SER A 85 21.85 10.03 12.96
CA SER A 85 20.71 9.59 12.15
C SER A 85 20.44 10.58 11.02
N SER A 86 19.93 10.08 9.90
CA SER A 86 19.51 10.91 8.78
C SER A 86 18.18 10.40 8.25
N SER A 87 17.38 11.29 7.69
CA SER A 87 16.14 10.92 7.00
C SER A 87 16.09 11.53 5.61
N ALA A 88 15.60 10.76 4.66
CA ALA A 88 15.29 11.22 3.32
C ALA A 88 13.78 11.17 3.10
N ARG A 89 13.21 12.23 2.54
CA ARG A 89 11.79 12.34 2.21
C ARG A 89 11.61 12.65 0.75
N TRP A 90 10.55 12.14 0.17
CA TRP A 90 10.24 12.39 -1.24
C TRP A 90 8.74 12.49 -1.49
N GLN A 91 8.42 13.04 -2.64
CA GLN A 91 7.06 13.06 -3.19
C GLN A 91 6.94 12.01 -4.29
N TRP A 92 5.72 11.56 -4.52
CA TRP A 92 5.44 10.63 -5.59
C TRP A 92 5.24 11.36 -6.92
N SER A 93 5.96 10.95 -7.94
CA SER A 93 5.79 11.45 -9.30
C SER A 93 4.45 11.03 -9.91
N ALA A 94 4.09 11.62 -11.03
CA ALA A 94 2.89 11.24 -11.78
C ALA A 94 2.90 9.78 -12.25
N ALA A 95 4.07 9.14 -12.38
CA ALA A 95 4.23 7.74 -12.77
C ALA A 95 3.95 6.75 -11.63
N ALA A 96 3.95 7.21 -10.37
CA ALA A 96 3.66 6.37 -9.22
C ALA A 96 2.19 5.90 -9.23
N PRO A 97 1.88 4.74 -8.63
CA PRO A 97 0.52 4.26 -8.50
C PRO A 97 -0.39 5.28 -7.81
N ALA A 98 -1.65 5.39 -8.23
CA ALA A 98 -2.60 6.37 -7.70
C ALA A 98 -2.78 6.26 -6.18
N PHE A 99 -2.76 5.05 -5.63
CA PHE A 99 -2.90 4.81 -4.20
C PHE A 99 -1.70 5.30 -3.36
N ALA A 100 -0.52 5.46 -3.97
CA ALA A 100 0.64 6.08 -3.31
C ALA A 100 0.54 7.62 -3.30
N ARG A 101 -0.24 8.21 -4.21
CA ARG A 101 -0.42 9.66 -4.40
C ARG A 101 -1.72 10.22 -3.81
N GLY A 102 -2.47 9.42 -3.04
CA GLY A 102 -3.81 9.79 -2.56
C GLY A 102 -3.83 11.07 -1.71
N PRO A 103 -5.00 11.73 -1.61
CA PRO A 103 -5.16 12.90 -0.76
C PRO A 103 -4.87 12.53 0.70
N GLY A 104 -4.02 13.28 1.34
CA GLY A 104 -3.53 12.99 2.70
C GLY A 104 -2.39 11.98 2.75
N ALA A 105 -1.84 11.54 1.60
CA ALA A 105 -0.60 10.81 1.57
C ALA A 105 0.49 11.71 2.15
N GLU A 106 0.95 11.37 3.34
CA GLU A 106 2.15 11.95 3.93
C GLU A 106 3.32 11.67 2.98
N GLN A 107 4.38 12.48 3.05
CA GLN A 107 5.57 12.21 2.28
C GLN A 107 6.12 10.83 2.67
N ALA A 108 6.53 10.06 1.67
CA ALA A 108 7.26 8.83 1.95
C ALA A 108 8.63 9.19 2.52
N GLU A 109 9.13 8.38 3.42
CA GLU A 109 10.39 8.66 4.09
C GLU A 109 11.22 7.39 4.32
N LEU A 110 12.52 7.61 4.39
CA LEU A 110 13.53 6.63 4.74
C LEU A 110 14.33 7.17 5.92
N TRP A 111 14.61 6.32 6.88
CA TRP A 111 15.47 6.64 8.01
C TRP A 111 16.71 5.79 8.01
N SER A 112 17.85 6.41 8.36
CA SER A 112 19.13 5.72 8.54
C SER A 112 19.71 6.00 9.93
N VAL A 113 20.42 5.02 10.44
CA VAL A 113 21.18 5.13 11.69
C VAL A 113 22.58 4.61 11.42
N GLY A 114 23.60 5.39 11.77
CA GLY A 114 25.00 5.03 11.50
C GLY A 114 25.31 4.86 10.01
N GLY A 115 24.59 5.57 9.12
CA GLY A 115 24.77 5.51 7.67
C GLY A 115 24.17 4.25 7.01
N VAL A 116 23.36 3.47 7.72
CA VAL A 116 22.63 2.30 7.18
C VAL A 116 21.14 2.55 7.30
N VAL A 117 20.39 2.25 6.24
CA VAL A 117 18.92 2.36 6.24
C VAL A 117 18.33 1.47 7.33
N SER A 118 17.53 2.04 8.22
CA SER A 118 16.87 1.33 9.32
C SER A 118 15.43 0.94 8.98
N TYR A 119 14.68 1.83 8.34
CA TYR A 119 13.33 1.54 7.87
C TYR A 119 12.93 2.46 6.71
N ILE A 120 11.85 2.08 6.02
CA ILE A 120 11.20 2.85 4.97
C ILE A 120 9.72 2.92 5.31
N ALA A 121 9.15 4.13 5.33
CA ALA A 121 7.73 4.37 5.49
C ALA A 121 7.12 4.78 4.15
N LEU A 122 6.09 4.05 3.73
CA LEU A 122 5.39 4.24 2.46
C LEU A 122 3.90 4.52 2.73
N PRO A 123 3.52 5.78 2.99
CA PRO A 123 2.12 6.14 3.16
C PRO A 123 1.33 5.83 1.89
N THR A 124 0.16 5.22 2.04
CA THR A 124 -0.72 4.89 0.92
C THR A 124 -2.19 5.14 1.28
N SER A 125 -3.03 5.33 0.28
CA SER A 125 -4.48 5.39 0.41
C SER A 125 -5.15 4.02 0.21
N LEU A 126 -4.38 2.92 0.27
CA LEU A 126 -4.91 1.57 0.10
C LEU A 126 -5.84 1.21 1.27
N PRO A 127 -7.05 0.73 0.99
CA PRO A 127 -7.86 0.08 2.01
C PRO A 127 -7.14 -1.16 2.55
N TYR A 128 -7.18 -1.35 3.88
CA TYR A 128 -6.52 -2.50 4.53
C TYR A 128 -6.91 -3.85 3.90
N GLY A 129 -8.18 -4.05 3.58
CA GLY A 129 -8.65 -5.30 2.95
C GLY A 129 -8.03 -5.57 1.57
N VAL A 130 -7.70 -4.53 0.80
CA VAL A 130 -6.99 -4.69 -0.49
C VAL A 130 -5.56 -5.12 -0.25
N LEU A 131 -4.90 -4.53 0.74
CA LEU A 131 -3.54 -4.91 1.13
C LEU A 131 -3.50 -6.36 1.65
N GLU A 132 -4.42 -6.73 2.56
CA GLU A 132 -4.54 -8.09 3.09
C GLU A 132 -4.76 -9.14 2.00
N GLN A 133 -5.58 -8.83 0.99
CA GLN A 133 -5.76 -9.73 -0.15
C GLN A 133 -4.50 -9.84 -1.02
N ALA A 134 -3.70 -8.78 -1.12
CA ALA A 134 -2.47 -8.79 -1.89
C ALA A 134 -1.35 -9.60 -1.24
N ILE A 135 -1.19 -9.52 0.10
CA ILE A 135 -0.06 -10.11 0.84
C ILE A 135 -0.46 -11.19 1.84
N GLY A 136 -1.77 -11.48 1.97
CA GLY A 136 -2.33 -12.43 2.92
C GLY A 136 -2.64 -11.83 4.29
N PRO A 137 -3.33 -12.58 5.15
CA PRO A 137 -3.65 -12.14 6.51
C PRO A 137 -2.39 -12.01 7.36
N PRO A 138 -2.32 -11.02 8.26
CA PRO A 138 -1.19 -10.87 9.16
C PRO A 138 -1.15 -12.02 10.16
N PRO A 139 0.02 -12.60 10.42
CA PRO A 139 0.17 -13.63 11.46
C PRO A 139 -0.05 -13.05 12.87
N ARG A 140 0.12 -11.74 13.04
CA ARG A 140 -0.17 -10.99 14.26
C ARG A 140 -0.72 -9.62 13.91
N GLY A 141 -1.79 -9.22 14.59
CA GLY A 141 -2.36 -7.87 14.53
C GLY A 141 -2.72 -7.39 15.92
N GLN A 142 -2.57 -6.10 16.14
CA GLN A 142 -2.96 -5.41 17.36
C GLN A 142 -3.82 -4.22 16.97
N PHE A 143 -4.96 -4.10 17.63
CA PHE A 143 -5.83 -2.94 17.50
C PHE A 143 -5.57 -1.99 18.67
N GLU A 144 -5.16 -0.77 18.36
CA GLU A 144 -4.95 0.27 19.36
C GLU A 144 -5.88 1.45 19.07
N VAL A 145 -6.71 1.79 20.04
CA VAL A 145 -7.57 2.98 19.97
C VAL A 145 -6.85 4.11 20.67
N VAL A 146 -6.24 4.99 19.93
CA VAL A 146 -5.67 6.22 20.48
C VAL A 146 -6.75 7.29 20.52
N GLY A 147 -7.39 7.42 21.68
CA GLY A 147 -8.36 8.46 21.94
C GLY A 147 -7.70 9.77 22.29
N SER A 148 -7.37 10.64 21.35
CA SER A 148 -7.14 12.05 21.65
C SER A 148 -8.39 12.83 21.29
N ALA A 149 -9.21 13.13 22.32
CA ALA A 149 -10.42 13.95 22.19
C ALA A 149 -10.11 15.47 22.21
N THR A 150 -8.90 15.88 21.84
CA THR A 150 -8.45 17.26 22.00
C THR A 150 -8.56 18.12 20.75
N GLY A 151 -9.15 17.63 19.68
CA GLY A 151 -9.49 18.46 18.50
C GLY A 151 -10.87 19.08 18.63
N PRO A 152 -11.12 20.26 18.03
CA PRO A 152 -12.43 20.93 18.06
C PRO A 152 -13.59 20.12 17.48
N SER A 153 -13.29 18.99 16.81
CA SER A 153 -14.28 18.09 16.20
C SER A 153 -14.60 16.86 17.05
N GLY A 154 -13.92 16.62 18.18
CA GLY A 154 -14.11 15.40 18.99
C GLY A 154 -13.83 14.08 18.25
N ALA A 155 -13.21 14.14 17.08
CA ALA A 155 -12.92 12.96 16.26
C ALA A 155 -11.90 12.07 16.96
N ARG A 156 -12.22 10.79 17.11
CA ARG A 156 -11.31 9.76 17.61
C ARG A 156 -10.67 9.05 16.43
N SER A 157 -9.38 8.79 16.55
CA SER A 157 -8.64 7.94 15.59
C SER A 157 -8.36 6.59 16.23
N ALA A 158 -8.61 5.54 15.49
CA ALA A 158 -8.20 4.20 15.85
C ALA A 158 -7.08 3.75 14.89
N TYR A 159 -6.12 3.02 15.41
CA TYR A 159 -5.02 2.47 14.62
C TYR A 159 -5.06 0.96 14.71
N PHE A 160 -4.84 0.32 13.57
CA PHE A 160 -4.59 -1.10 13.50
C PHE A 160 -3.16 -1.32 13.03
N LEU A 161 -2.38 -2.05 13.83
CA LEU A 161 -1.01 -2.42 13.50
C LEU A 161 -0.98 -3.90 13.16
N ALA A 162 -0.61 -4.24 11.94
CA ALA A 162 -0.44 -5.61 11.47
C ALA A 162 1.05 -5.88 11.23
N ALA A 163 1.60 -6.90 11.90
CA ALA A 163 3.00 -7.28 11.76
C ALA A 163 3.12 -8.54 10.88
N TYR A 164 3.83 -8.40 9.79
CA TYR A 164 4.19 -9.46 8.85
C TYR A 164 5.65 -9.87 9.10
N GLN A 165 5.85 -10.81 10.01
CA GLN A 165 7.20 -11.17 10.50
C GLN A 165 8.12 -11.69 9.40
N GLN A 166 7.60 -12.45 8.44
CA GLN A 166 8.39 -13.01 7.34
C GLN A 166 8.95 -11.92 6.43
N SER A 167 8.14 -10.92 6.12
CA SER A 167 8.55 -9.76 5.31
C SER A 167 9.09 -8.61 6.15
N ARG A 168 9.18 -8.74 7.48
CA ARG A 168 9.58 -7.68 8.43
C ARG A 168 8.87 -6.36 8.16
N MET A 169 7.62 -6.43 7.75
CA MET A 169 6.78 -5.29 7.42
C MET A 169 5.78 -5.04 8.53
N ILE A 170 5.58 -3.79 8.87
CA ILE A 170 4.51 -3.33 9.74
C ILE A 170 3.57 -2.50 8.88
N VAL A 171 2.30 -2.83 8.93
CA VAL A 171 1.23 -2.06 8.30
C VAL A 171 0.47 -1.33 9.38
N GLU A 172 0.48 -0.01 9.30
CA GLU A 172 -0.35 0.85 10.14
C GLU A 172 -1.55 1.31 9.32
N THR A 173 -2.74 1.07 9.83
CA THR A 173 -3.99 1.56 9.22
C THR A 173 -4.68 2.50 10.19
N ARG A 174 -4.96 3.71 9.72
CA ARG A 174 -5.67 4.73 10.50
C ARG A 174 -7.14 4.77 10.13
N PHE A 175 -8.00 4.70 11.13
CA PHE A 175 -9.44 4.84 10.97
C PHE A 175 -9.91 6.10 11.68
N THR A 176 -10.72 6.91 11.00
CA THR A 176 -11.42 8.01 11.65
C THR A 176 -12.74 7.49 12.17
N CYS A 177 -12.92 7.48 13.48
CA CYS A 177 -14.21 7.13 14.07
C CYS A 177 -15.16 8.34 13.94
N PRO A 178 -16.36 8.16 13.38
CA PRO A 178 -17.34 9.23 13.42
C PRO A 178 -17.65 9.59 14.88
N SER A 179 -17.65 10.89 15.18
CA SER A 179 -18.15 11.36 16.47
C SER A 179 -19.60 10.88 16.59
N ALA A 180 -19.92 10.17 17.67
CA ALA A 180 -21.33 9.91 18.00
C ALA A 180 -22.04 11.26 18.15
N ALA A 181 -23.01 11.53 17.28
CA ALA A 181 -23.86 12.71 17.33
C ALA A 181 -24.79 12.62 18.55
#